data_a4097c8051d1fe8f23d77a95538593b6
#
_entry.id   a4097c8051d1fe8f23d77a95538593b6
#
_cell.length_a   1.000
_cell.length_b   1.000
_cell.length_c   1.000
_cell.angle_alpha   90.00
_cell.angle_beta   90.00
_cell.angle_gamma   90.00
#
_symmetry.space_group_name_H-M   'P 1'
#
loop_
_entity.id
_entity.type
_entity.pdbx_description
1 polymer ?
#
loop_
_entity_poly.entity_id
_entity_poly.type
_entity_poly.pdbx_seq_one_letter_code
_entity_poly.pdbx_strand_id
1 'polypeptide(L)'
;MNYAEIRKVNVNEHIEQKNGLNYLSWAWAVDQLLQLDSTATWSYSEPRLFGETLMVFCTVEAFGKSRTAQLPVMDFRNKAIVNPDAMSVNTAMQRCLAKAIALHGLGLYIYAGEDMPEKDELVKKPNAVEPPKQSITPLAGALDGFTAAEKDSLSMLAEEVTFFVKNDDVAQALEVAGSLESHEKTALWALLDSKTRSTMKKG
;
A
#
# COMPACT_ATOMS: atom_id res chain seq x y z
N MET A 1 4.54 -30.07 10.89
CA MET A 1 3.85 -28.78 11.17
C MET A 1 2.60 -28.70 10.30
N ASN A 2 1.50 -28.19 10.80
CA ASN A 2 0.26 -28.08 10.02
C ASN A 2 0.06 -26.65 9.49
N TYR A 3 -0.80 -26.49 8.50
CA TYR A 3 -1.09 -25.19 7.87
C TYR A 3 -1.53 -24.11 8.88
N ALA A 4 -2.32 -24.48 9.91
CA ALA A 4 -2.81 -23.53 10.90
C ALA A 4 -1.70 -22.95 11.80
N GLU A 5 -0.60 -23.67 11.96
CA GLU A 5 0.59 -23.21 12.69
C GLU A 5 1.44 -22.31 11.81
N ILE A 6 1.67 -22.70 10.54
CA ILE A 6 2.49 -21.94 9.59
C ILE A 6 1.88 -20.57 9.33
N ARG A 7 0.56 -20.47 9.14
CA ARG A 7 -0.12 -19.21 8.88
C ARG A 7 -0.10 -18.21 10.05
N LYS A 8 0.31 -18.63 11.25
CA LYS A 8 0.46 -17.75 12.42
C LYS A 8 1.81 -17.04 12.46
N VAL A 9 2.75 -17.46 11.61
CA VAL A 9 4.08 -16.81 11.54
C VAL A 9 3.87 -15.38 11.08
N ASN A 10 4.35 -14.44 11.89
CA ASN A 10 4.29 -13.02 11.57
C ASN A 10 5.40 -12.66 10.58
N VAL A 11 5.03 -12.18 9.40
CA VAL A 11 5.99 -11.78 8.35
C VAL A 11 6.09 -10.26 8.19
N ASN A 12 5.40 -9.48 9.02
CA ASN A 12 5.23 -8.03 8.81
C ASN A 12 6.55 -7.24 8.80
N GLU A 13 7.56 -7.67 9.55
CA GLU A 13 8.89 -7.01 9.58
C GLU A 13 9.74 -7.29 8.33
N HIS A 14 9.29 -8.21 7.47
CA HIS A 14 10.00 -8.64 6.26
C HIS A 14 9.24 -8.32 4.98
N ILE A 15 8.27 -7.41 5.09
CA ILE A 15 7.45 -6.93 3.98
C ILE A 15 8.00 -5.58 3.53
N GLU A 16 8.25 -5.47 2.23
CA GLU A 16 8.50 -4.20 1.56
C GLU A 16 7.21 -3.73 0.89
N GLN A 17 6.84 -2.48 1.09
CA GLN A 17 5.74 -1.86 0.37
C GLN A 17 6.25 -1.08 -0.82
N LYS A 18 5.72 -1.39 -2.00
CA LYS A 18 6.07 -0.68 -3.23
C LYS A 18 4.83 -0.53 -4.11
N ASN A 19 4.49 0.71 -4.44
CA ASN A 19 3.33 1.03 -5.30
C ASN A 19 2.00 0.44 -4.82
N GLY A 20 1.77 0.44 -3.52
CA GLY A 20 0.52 -0.07 -2.91
C GLY A 20 0.44 -1.59 -2.80
N LEU A 21 1.46 -2.32 -3.24
CA LEU A 21 1.56 -3.77 -3.05
C LEU A 21 2.57 -4.14 -1.97
N ASN A 22 2.28 -5.25 -1.31
CA ASN A 22 3.15 -5.85 -0.32
C ASN A 22 4.05 -6.90 -0.98
N TYR A 23 5.34 -6.83 -0.71
CA TYR A 23 6.33 -7.79 -1.22
C TYR A 23 7.01 -8.46 -0.04
N LEU A 24 6.84 -9.77 0.10
CA LEU A 24 7.62 -10.54 1.05
C LEU A 24 9.04 -10.75 0.50
N SER A 25 10.06 -10.48 1.30
CA SER A 25 11.44 -10.82 0.96
C SER A 25 11.54 -12.30 0.62
N TRP A 26 11.87 -12.63 -0.64
CA TRP A 26 12.00 -14.02 -1.09
C TRP A 26 13.09 -14.77 -0.34
N ALA A 27 14.21 -14.10 -0.03
CA ALA A 27 15.32 -14.73 0.68
C ALA A 27 14.92 -15.10 2.12
N TRP A 28 14.22 -14.21 2.81
CA TRP A 28 13.68 -14.50 4.12
C TRP A 28 12.61 -15.59 4.07
N ALA A 29 11.73 -15.57 3.08
CA ALA A 29 10.69 -16.60 2.92
C ALA A 29 11.28 -18.00 2.71
N VAL A 30 12.36 -18.11 1.92
CA VAL A 30 13.10 -19.37 1.71
C VAL A 30 13.77 -19.82 3.00
N ASP A 31 14.47 -18.93 3.72
CA ASP A 31 15.10 -19.25 4.98
C ASP A 31 14.07 -19.78 5.99
N GLN A 32 12.96 -19.10 6.16
CA GLN A 32 11.88 -19.55 7.05
C GLN A 32 11.25 -20.86 6.60
N LEU A 33 11.04 -21.07 5.31
CA LEU A 33 10.53 -22.33 4.79
C LEU A 33 11.45 -23.50 5.17
N LEU A 34 12.76 -23.35 4.97
CA LEU A 34 13.76 -24.37 5.27
C LEU A 34 13.93 -24.61 6.77
N GLN A 35 13.71 -23.61 7.61
CA GLN A 35 13.67 -23.78 9.07
C GLN A 35 12.44 -24.59 9.51
N LEU A 36 11.30 -24.41 8.83
CA LEU A 36 10.04 -25.10 9.13
C LEU A 36 9.97 -26.51 8.51
N ASP A 37 10.58 -26.69 7.35
CA ASP A 37 10.70 -27.98 6.64
C ASP A 37 12.03 -27.99 5.85
N SER A 38 13.05 -28.61 6.44
CA SER A 38 14.37 -28.71 5.83
C SER A 38 14.43 -29.59 4.57
N THR A 39 13.33 -30.30 4.26
CA THR A 39 13.19 -31.13 3.05
C THR A 39 12.49 -30.36 1.91
N ALA A 40 12.08 -29.12 2.15
CA ALA A 40 11.40 -28.33 1.15
C ALA A 40 12.27 -28.11 -0.08
N THR A 41 11.66 -28.20 -1.25
CA THR A 41 12.28 -27.95 -2.56
C THR A 41 11.40 -27.05 -3.39
N TRP A 42 12.00 -26.46 -4.42
CA TRP A 42 11.23 -25.68 -5.40
C TRP A 42 11.79 -25.81 -6.79
N SER A 43 10.94 -25.63 -7.78
CA SER A 43 11.31 -25.67 -9.20
C SER A 43 10.50 -24.64 -9.98
N TYR A 44 11.09 -24.17 -11.07
CA TYR A 44 10.42 -23.34 -12.04
C TYR A 44 10.13 -24.16 -13.30
N SER A 45 8.91 -24.11 -13.78
CA SER A 45 8.59 -24.63 -15.10
C SER A 45 8.89 -23.56 -16.17
N GLU A 46 8.91 -24.00 -17.43
CA GLU A 46 9.11 -23.03 -18.53
C GLU A 46 8.04 -21.94 -18.51
N PRO A 47 8.45 -20.68 -18.64
CA PRO A 47 7.51 -19.57 -18.76
C PRO A 47 6.61 -19.73 -19.99
N ARG A 48 5.37 -19.25 -19.90
CA ARG A 48 4.41 -19.29 -21.01
C ARG A 48 4.15 -17.91 -21.58
N LEU A 49 4.13 -17.84 -22.90
CA LEU A 49 3.74 -16.62 -23.61
C LEU A 49 2.21 -16.46 -23.64
N PHE A 50 1.76 -15.23 -23.42
CA PHE A 50 0.40 -14.76 -23.60
C PHE A 50 0.45 -13.52 -24.51
N GLY A 51 0.31 -13.74 -25.81
CA GLY A 51 0.68 -12.74 -26.80
C GLY A 51 2.19 -12.46 -26.75
N GLU A 52 2.56 -11.19 -26.51
CA GLU A 52 3.96 -10.76 -26.36
C GLU A 52 4.39 -10.63 -24.87
N THR A 53 3.53 -11.04 -23.93
CA THR A 53 3.81 -10.99 -22.50
C THR A 53 4.12 -12.39 -21.95
N LEU A 54 4.78 -12.45 -20.80
CA LEU A 54 5.27 -13.70 -20.24
C LEU A 54 4.69 -13.95 -18.84
N MET A 55 4.32 -15.19 -18.57
CA MET A 55 3.94 -15.67 -17.24
C MET A 55 4.93 -16.71 -16.73
N VAL A 56 5.41 -16.54 -15.51
CA VAL A 56 6.31 -17.49 -14.84
C VAL A 56 5.51 -18.34 -13.84
N PHE A 57 6.02 -19.56 -13.59
CA PHE A 57 5.42 -20.50 -12.66
C PHE A 57 6.49 -21.05 -11.72
N CYS A 58 6.15 -21.15 -10.45
CA CYS A 58 7.00 -21.76 -9.43
C CYS A 58 6.20 -22.79 -8.65
N THR A 59 6.74 -23.98 -8.49
CA THR A 59 6.19 -25.03 -7.65
C THR A 59 7.08 -25.21 -6.43
N VAL A 60 6.49 -25.18 -5.26
CA VAL A 60 7.14 -25.47 -3.97
C VAL A 60 6.57 -26.77 -3.41
N GLU A 61 7.46 -27.69 -3.03
CA GLU A 61 7.14 -28.92 -2.35
C GLU A 61 7.57 -28.79 -0.88
N ALA A 62 6.63 -28.75 0.02
CA ALA A 62 6.88 -28.63 1.45
C ALA A 62 5.71 -29.22 2.25
N PHE A 63 5.99 -29.69 3.47
CA PHE A 63 5.00 -30.27 4.40
C PHE A 63 4.19 -31.41 3.75
N GLY A 64 4.83 -32.18 2.85
CA GLY A 64 4.19 -33.28 2.11
C GLY A 64 3.17 -32.83 1.07
N LYS A 65 3.19 -31.57 0.62
CA LYS A 65 2.28 -31.02 -0.39
C LYS A 65 3.06 -30.25 -1.45
N SER A 66 2.56 -30.30 -2.68
CA SER A 66 3.04 -29.50 -3.81
C SER A 66 2.08 -28.35 -4.07
N ARG A 67 2.60 -27.13 -4.20
CA ARG A 67 1.84 -25.91 -4.48
C ARG A 67 2.51 -25.11 -5.60
N THR A 68 1.74 -24.77 -6.61
CA THR A 68 2.22 -23.95 -7.74
C THR A 68 1.59 -22.58 -7.70
N ALA A 69 2.42 -21.55 -7.77
CA ALA A 69 2.02 -20.18 -8.03
C ALA A 69 2.37 -19.78 -9.47
N GLN A 70 1.67 -18.75 -9.95
CA GLN A 70 1.93 -18.10 -11.23
C GLN A 70 2.01 -16.60 -11.05
N LEU A 71 2.81 -15.94 -11.87
CA LEU A 71 2.94 -14.48 -11.85
C LEU A 71 3.27 -13.98 -13.27
N PRO A 72 2.55 -12.97 -13.79
CA PRO A 72 2.96 -12.31 -15.01
C PRO A 72 4.26 -11.51 -14.79
N VAL A 73 5.10 -11.41 -15.80
CA VAL A 73 6.23 -10.47 -15.79
C VAL A 73 5.67 -9.08 -15.96
N MET A 74 5.80 -8.22 -14.93
CA MET A 74 5.12 -6.93 -14.87
C MET A 74 6.06 -5.82 -14.41
N ASP A 75 5.73 -4.60 -14.82
CA ASP A 75 6.42 -3.37 -14.42
C ASP A 75 6.00 -2.92 -12.99
N PHE A 76 6.54 -1.78 -12.57
CA PHE A 76 6.23 -1.18 -11.26
C PHE A 76 4.79 -0.67 -11.13
N ARG A 77 4.02 -0.61 -12.21
CA ARG A 77 2.59 -0.24 -12.24
C ARG A 77 1.67 -1.47 -12.34
N ASN A 78 2.25 -2.67 -12.16
CA ASN A 78 1.56 -3.96 -12.29
C ASN A 78 0.98 -4.22 -13.70
N LYS A 79 1.55 -3.60 -14.73
CA LYS A 79 1.21 -3.89 -16.11
C LYS A 79 2.17 -4.92 -16.68
N ALA A 80 1.65 -5.92 -17.39
CA ALA A 80 2.48 -6.91 -18.05
C ALA A 80 3.44 -6.24 -19.04
N ILE A 81 4.72 -6.63 -19.00
CA ILE A 81 5.78 -6.12 -19.87
C ILE A 81 5.76 -6.91 -21.16
N VAL A 82 5.70 -6.18 -22.29
CA VAL A 82 5.85 -6.75 -23.63
C VAL A 82 7.33 -7.07 -23.87
N ASN A 83 7.64 -8.27 -24.32
CA ASN A 83 9.01 -8.76 -24.56
C ASN A 83 9.96 -8.46 -23.38
N PRO A 84 9.68 -9.00 -22.17
CA PRO A 84 10.44 -8.68 -20.98
C PRO A 84 11.88 -9.16 -21.08
N ASP A 85 12.81 -8.36 -20.55
CA ASP A 85 14.21 -8.72 -20.43
C ASP A 85 14.48 -9.74 -19.30
N ALA A 86 15.69 -10.29 -19.26
CA ALA A 86 16.08 -11.29 -18.28
C ALA A 86 15.99 -10.79 -16.82
N MET A 87 16.22 -9.50 -16.55
CA MET A 87 16.11 -8.93 -15.20
C MET A 87 14.67 -8.87 -14.73
N SER A 88 13.75 -8.46 -15.62
CA SER A 88 12.32 -8.45 -15.35
C SER A 88 11.79 -9.86 -15.10
N VAL A 89 12.23 -10.84 -15.91
CA VAL A 89 11.89 -12.26 -15.73
C VAL A 89 12.42 -12.79 -14.41
N ASN A 90 13.69 -12.55 -14.08
CA ASN A 90 14.28 -12.98 -12.81
C ASN A 90 13.53 -12.39 -11.59
N THR A 91 13.19 -11.10 -11.65
CA THR A 91 12.39 -10.45 -10.60
C THR A 91 11.03 -11.12 -10.44
N ALA A 92 10.35 -11.42 -11.55
CA ALA A 92 9.07 -12.12 -11.50
C ALA A 92 9.21 -13.55 -10.95
N MET A 93 10.28 -14.27 -11.26
CA MET A 93 10.55 -15.61 -10.72
C MET A 93 10.74 -15.57 -9.19
N GLN A 94 11.51 -14.62 -8.66
CA GLN A 94 11.71 -14.47 -7.21
C GLN A 94 10.39 -14.15 -6.48
N ARG A 95 9.59 -13.26 -7.04
CA ARG A 95 8.25 -12.93 -6.51
C ARG A 95 7.30 -14.14 -6.60
N CYS A 96 7.37 -14.91 -7.68
CA CYS A 96 6.58 -16.12 -7.87
C CYS A 96 6.93 -17.20 -6.83
N LEU A 97 8.22 -17.35 -6.47
CA LEU A 97 8.68 -18.24 -5.41
C LEU A 97 8.10 -17.82 -4.05
N ALA A 98 8.19 -16.54 -3.66
CA ALA A 98 7.59 -16.06 -2.42
C ALA A 98 6.07 -16.32 -2.38
N LYS A 99 5.38 -16.13 -3.50
CA LYS A 99 3.93 -16.42 -3.64
C LYS A 99 3.63 -17.93 -3.52
N ALA A 100 4.46 -18.81 -4.10
CA ALA A 100 4.33 -20.26 -3.97
C ALA A 100 4.55 -20.74 -2.52
N ILE A 101 5.54 -20.17 -1.81
CA ILE A 101 5.77 -20.40 -0.38
C ILE A 101 4.55 -19.97 0.44
N ALA A 102 3.99 -18.81 0.13
CA ALA A 102 2.80 -18.30 0.83
C ALA A 102 1.58 -19.24 0.72
N LEU A 103 1.44 -19.97 -0.39
CA LEU A 103 0.37 -20.97 -0.54
C LEU A 103 0.46 -22.12 0.49
N HIS A 104 1.62 -22.32 1.12
CA HIS A 104 1.79 -23.24 2.25
C HIS A 104 1.39 -22.63 3.60
N GLY A 105 1.03 -21.33 3.63
CA GLY A 105 0.55 -20.60 4.80
C GLY A 105 1.47 -19.46 5.24
N LEU A 106 2.74 -19.44 4.87
CA LEU A 106 3.70 -18.44 5.31
C LEU A 106 3.42 -17.06 4.68
N GLY A 107 2.80 -16.17 5.46
CA GLY A 107 2.50 -14.82 5.01
C GLY A 107 1.40 -14.71 3.94
N LEU A 108 0.56 -15.71 3.75
CA LEU A 108 -0.49 -15.68 2.73
C LEU A 108 -1.42 -14.46 2.86
N TYR A 109 -1.60 -13.95 4.06
CA TYR A 109 -2.48 -12.81 4.34
C TYR A 109 -2.02 -11.50 3.70
N ILE A 110 -0.73 -11.35 3.36
CA ILE A 110 -0.21 -10.12 2.73
C ILE A 110 -0.67 -9.97 1.28
N TYR A 111 -1.02 -11.08 0.62
CA TYR A 111 -1.48 -11.10 -0.77
C TYR A 111 -3.01 -10.94 -0.89
N ALA A 112 -3.72 -10.77 0.23
CA ALA A 112 -5.17 -10.56 0.19
C ALA A 112 -5.50 -9.26 -0.53
N GLY A 113 -6.24 -9.37 -1.64
CA GLY A 113 -6.67 -8.22 -2.46
C GLY A 113 -5.74 -7.87 -3.65
N GLU A 114 -4.61 -8.56 -3.85
CA GLU A 114 -3.72 -8.30 -5.00
C GLU A 114 -4.42 -8.47 -6.37
N ASP A 115 -5.27 -9.49 -6.48
CA ASP A 115 -5.95 -9.84 -7.73
C ASP A 115 -7.37 -9.23 -7.82
N MET A 116 -7.70 -8.26 -6.94
CA MET A 116 -8.97 -7.54 -7.05
C MET A 116 -8.90 -6.61 -8.27
N PRO A 117 -9.89 -6.62 -9.16
CA PRO A 117 -9.93 -5.68 -10.27
C PRO A 117 -9.87 -4.26 -9.72
N GLU A 118 -9.08 -3.39 -10.38
CA GLU A 118 -9.13 -1.95 -10.10
C GLU A 118 -10.59 -1.54 -10.11
N LYS A 119 -11.03 -0.83 -9.07
CA LYS A 119 -12.40 -0.35 -9.00
C LYS A 119 -12.59 0.59 -10.17
N ASP A 120 -13.14 0.08 -11.28
CA ASP A 120 -13.70 0.93 -12.30
C ASP A 120 -14.70 1.87 -11.63
N GLU A 121 -14.54 3.17 -11.81
CA GLU A 121 -15.37 4.21 -11.19
C GLU A 121 -16.85 4.15 -11.58
N LEU A 122 -17.33 3.06 -12.16
CA LEU A 122 -18.64 2.94 -12.79
C LEU A 122 -19.60 1.91 -12.19
N VAL A 123 -19.36 1.38 -10.99
CA VAL A 123 -20.38 0.59 -10.30
C VAL A 123 -20.67 1.18 -8.92
N LYS A 124 -21.61 2.12 -8.89
CA LYS A 124 -22.29 2.51 -7.65
C LYS A 124 -23.07 1.30 -7.11
N LYS A 125 -22.51 0.59 -6.12
CA LYS A 125 -23.28 -0.34 -5.30
C LYS A 125 -24.12 0.46 -4.30
N PRO A 126 -25.41 0.14 -4.10
CA PRO A 126 -26.21 0.79 -3.06
C PRO A 126 -25.75 0.31 -1.68
N ASN A 127 -25.39 1.27 -0.85
CA ASN A 127 -25.37 1.30 0.61
C ASN A 127 -24.96 0.04 1.40
N ALA A 128 -23.65 -0.09 1.67
CA ALA A 128 -23.21 -0.46 3.00
C ALA A 128 -22.77 0.85 3.69
N VAL A 129 -23.37 1.17 4.82
CA VAL A 129 -23.09 2.37 5.60
C VAL A 129 -21.69 2.22 6.22
N GLU A 130 -20.66 2.71 5.53
CA GLU A 130 -19.37 2.99 6.17
C GLU A 130 -19.55 4.25 7.05
N PRO A 131 -18.91 4.29 8.25
CA PRO A 131 -18.90 5.53 9.00
C PRO A 131 -18.26 6.64 8.16
N PRO A 132 -18.76 7.87 8.17
CA PRO A 132 -18.35 8.90 7.25
C PRO A 132 -16.88 9.22 7.39
N LYS A 133 -16.07 8.90 6.37
CA LYS A 133 -14.81 9.58 6.13
C LYS A 133 -15.18 11.03 5.87
N GLN A 134 -14.91 11.90 6.82
CA GLN A 134 -15.09 13.33 6.66
C GLN A 134 -14.17 13.79 5.52
N SER A 135 -14.70 13.87 4.31
CA SER A 135 -14.13 14.71 3.29
C SER A 135 -14.38 16.15 3.75
N ILE A 136 -13.34 16.79 4.27
CA ILE A 136 -13.40 18.21 4.60
C ILE A 136 -13.39 18.97 3.27
N THR A 137 -14.58 19.07 2.66
CA THR A 137 -14.87 20.15 1.72
C THR A 137 -14.85 21.43 2.56
N PRO A 138 -14.19 22.52 2.14
CA PRO A 138 -14.28 23.79 2.87
C PRO A 138 -15.75 24.12 3.06
N LEU A 139 -16.21 24.11 4.31
CA LEU A 139 -17.60 24.42 4.61
C LEU A 139 -17.79 25.89 4.25
N ALA A 140 -18.70 26.17 3.32
CA ALA A 140 -19.17 27.53 3.13
C ALA A 140 -19.69 28.00 4.48
N GLY A 141 -19.04 29.03 5.07
CA GLY A 141 -19.36 29.49 6.42
C GLY A 141 -18.37 29.07 7.51
N ALA A 142 -17.25 28.41 7.18
CA ALA A 142 -16.25 27.99 8.18
C ALA A 142 -15.66 29.16 9.01
N LEU A 143 -15.79 30.38 8.52
CA LEU A 143 -15.39 31.61 9.20
C LEU A 143 -16.58 32.37 9.83
N ASP A 144 -17.80 31.83 9.72
CA ASP A 144 -18.98 32.42 10.33
C ASP A 144 -18.92 32.22 11.86
N GLY A 145 -19.08 33.30 12.62
CA GLY A 145 -18.94 33.29 14.06
C GLY A 145 -17.62 33.78 14.62
N PHE A 146 -16.59 33.96 13.76
CA PHE A 146 -15.34 34.59 14.17
C PHE A 146 -15.39 36.12 14.00
N THR A 147 -14.82 36.84 14.96
CA THR A 147 -14.62 38.29 14.89
C THR A 147 -13.57 38.66 13.84
N ALA A 148 -13.51 39.94 13.44
CA ALA A 148 -12.52 40.40 12.48
C ALA A 148 -11.07 40.12 12.96
N ALA A 149 -10.79 40.32 14.24
CA ALA A 149 -9.46 40.09 14.81
C ALA A 149 -9.09 38.58 14.83
N GLU A 150 -10.04 37.70 15.09
CA GLU A 150 -9.83 36.24 15.04
C GLU A 150 -9.61 35.75 13.61
N LYS A 151 -10.32 36.31 12.63
CA LYS A 151 -10.10 36.03 11.20
C LYS A 151 -8.72 36.47 10.72
N ASP A 152 -8.25 37.62 11.15
CA ASP A 152 -6.91 38.11 10.87
C ASP A 152 -5.84 37.18 11.48
N SER A 153 -6.03 36.75 12.74
CA SER A 153 -5.14 35.80 13.40
C SER A 153 -5.11 34.44 12.69
N LEU A 154 -6.25 33.90 12.27
CA LEU A 154 -6.34 32.65 11.50
C LEU A 154 -5.70 32.78 10.12
N SER A 155 -5.80 33.94 9.50
CA SER A 155 -5.13 34.20 8.21
C SER A 155 -3.61 34.21 8.35
N MET A 156 -3.07 34.83 9.40
CA MET A 156 -1.64 34.81 9.71
C MET A 156 -1.14 33.38 9.98
N LEU A 157 -1.90 32.60 10.74
CA LEU A 157 -1.59 31.17 10.99
C LEU A 157 -1.63 30.34 9.69
N ALA A 158 -2.55 30.63 8.78
CA ALA A 158 -2.61 29.96 7.47
C ALA A 158 -1.40 30.27 6.60
N GLU A 159 -0.90 31.50 6.65
CA GLU A 159 0.34 31.89 5.98
C GLU A 159 1.56 31.18 6.59
N GLU A 160 1.64 31.10 7.91
CA GLU A 160 2.70 30.43 8.64
C GLU A 160 2.74 28.91 8.33
N VAL A 161 1.59 28.23 8.41
CA VAL A 161 1.45 26.82 8.03
C VAL A 161 1.86 26.61 6.57
N THR A 162 1.44 27.50 5.67
CA THR A 162 1.82 27.43 4.25
C THR A 162 3.31 27.62 4.04
N PHE A 163 3.94 28.48 4.83
CA PHE A 163 5.39 28.73 4.81
C PHE A 163 6.16 27.46 5.24
N PHE A 164 5.78 26.82 6.35
CA PHE A 164 6.43 25.59 6.81
C PHE A 164 6.28 24.45 5.78
N VAL A 165 5.10 24.27 5.22
CA VAL A 165 4.88 23.25 4.18
C VAL A 165 5.70 23.50 2.93
N LYS A 166 5.89 24.76 2.51
CA LYS A 166 6.73 25.12 1.35
C LYS A 166 8.21 24.86 1.59
N ASN A 167 8.65 24.90 2.85
CA ASN A 167 10.03 24.63 3.25
C ASN A 167 10.25 23.15 3.70
N ASP A 168 9.34 22.25 3.35
CA ASP A 168 9.38 20.81 3.69
C ASP A 168 9.35 20.52 5.21
N ASP A 169 8.97 21.50 6.05
CA ASP A 169 8.83 21.33 7.50
C ASP A 169 7.37 21.05 7.89
N VAL A 170 6.90 19.87 7.47
CA VAL A 170 5.51 19.44 7.73
C VAL A 170 5.26 19.19 9.22
N ALA A 171 6.29 18.83 9.99
CA ALA A 171 6.18 18.59 11.42
C ALA A 171 5.79 19.87 12.16
N GLN A 172 6.45 20.99 11.87
CA GLN A 172 6.15 22.29 12.46
C GLN A 172 4.78 22.82 12.02
N ALA A 173 4.39 22.58 10.75
CA ALA A 173 3.06 22.93 10.25
C ALA A 173 1.94 22.19 11.01
N LEU A 174 2.15 20.91 11.32
CA LEU A 174 1.21 20.10 12.11
C LEU A 174 1.15 20.51 13.57
N GLU A 175 2.28 20.91 14.17
CA GLU A 175 2.34 21.42 15.54
C GLU A 175 1.55 22.71 15.68
N VAL A 176 1.74 23.67 14.78
CA VAL A 176 0.97 24.93 14.75
C VAL A 176 -0.53 24.67 14.62
N ALA A 177 -0.92 23.83 13.65
CA ALA A 177 -2.32 23.44 13.48
C ALA A 177 -2.85 22.61 14.65
N GLY A 178 -2.00 21.84 15.34
CA GLY A 178 -2.33 20.99 16.48
C GLY A 178 -2.74 21.78 17.73
N SER A 179 -2.19 22.96 17.95
CA SER A 179 -2.44 23.82 19.10
C SER A 179 -3.83 24.49 19.13
N LEU A 180 -4.53 24.49 17.99
CA LEU A 180 -5.83 25.14 17.82
C LEU A 180 -7.00 24.28 18.35
N GLU A 181 -8.09 24.92 18.73
CA GLU A 181 -9.34 24.24 19.06
C GLU A 181 -10.06 23.69 17.80
N SER A 182 -11.01 22.77 17.97
CA SER A 182 -11.65 22.05 16.86
C SER A 182 -12.33 22.96 15.83
N HIS A 183 -12.94 24.06 16.28
CA HIS A 183 -13.60 25.03 15.41
C HIS A 183 -12.59 25.92 14.67
N GLU A 184 -11.49 26.30 15.32
CA GLU A 184 -10.40 27.06 14.71
C GLU A 184 -9.64 26.24 13.68
N LYS A 185 -9.41 24.94 13.95
CA LYS A 185 -8.84 23.99 12.97
C LYS A 185 -9.66 23.93 11.69
N THR A 186 -10.98 23.91 11.82
CA THR A 186 -11.88 23.90 10.66
C THR A 186 -11.78 25.18 9.85
N ALA A 187 -11.68 26.33 10.53
CA ALA A 187 -11.51 27.65 9.93
C ALA A 187 -10.12 27.77 9.25
N LEU A 188 -9.04 27.40 9.95
CA LEU A 188 -7.69 27.35 9.37
C LEU A 188 -7.66 26.48 8.11
N TRP A 189 -8.26 25.29 8.16
CA TRP A 189 -8.29 24.38 7.02
C TRP A 189 -9.00 24.97 5.79
N ALA A 190 -10.01 25.80 5.99
CA ALA A 190 -10.70 26.50 4.92
C ALA A 190 -9.84 27.58 4.25
N LEU A 191 -8.90 28.19 5.00
CA LEU A 191 -7.99 29.23 4.50
C LEU A 191 -6.77 28.67 3.75
N LEU A 192 -6.38 27.40 3.99
CA LEU A 192 -5.25 26.78 3.30
C LEU A 192 -5.55 26.44 1.85
N ASP A 193 -4.55 26.51 0.97
CA ASP A 193 -4.65 26.03 -0.42
C ASP A 193 -4.68 24.49 -0.51
N SER A 194 -5.12 23.97 -1.67
CA SER A 194 -5.28 22.53 -1.89
C SER A 194 -3.97 21.74 -1.79
N LYS A 195 -2.83 22.36 -2.16
CA LYS A 195 -1.52 21.73 -2.13
C LYS A 195 -1.04 21.58 -0.69
N THR A 196 -1.12 22.66 0.09
CA THR A 196 -0.78 22.70 1.52
C THR A 196 -1.61 21.69 2.30
N ARG A 197 -2.95 21.65 2.09
CA ARG A 197 -3.84 20.66 2.69
C ARG A 197 -3.47 19.22 2.34
N SER A 198 -3.09 18.97 1.09
CA SER A 198 -2.69 17.63 0.63
C SER A 198 -1.39 17.16 1.27
N THR A 199 -0.43 18.04 1.46
CA THR A 199 0.87 17.74 2.09
C THR A 199 0.69 17.46 3.58
N MET A 200 -0.07 18.28 4.31
CA MET A 200 -0.38 18.07 5.73
C MET A 200 -1.18 16.79 6.04
N LYS A 201 -1.91 16.24 5.07
CA LYS A 201 -2.62 14.95 5.23
C LYS A 201 -1.71 13.73 5.12
N LYS A 202 -0.51 13.90 4.59
CA LYS A 202 0.44 12.80 4.33
C LYS A 202 1.54 12.68 5.40
N GLY A 203 1.75 13.71 6.19
CA GLY A 203 2.62 13.71 7.36
C GLY A 203 1.84 13.41 8.61
#